data_154008b9e6e4277b58009f1276caea8d
#
_entry.id   154008b9e6e4277b58009f1276caea8d
#
_cell.length_a   1.000
_cell.length_b   1.000
_cell.length_c   1.000
_cell.angle_alpha   90.00
_cell.angle_beta   90.00
_cell.angle_gamma   90.00
#
_symmetry.space_group_name_H-M   'P 1'
#
loop_
_entity.id
_entity.type
_entity.pdbx_description
1 polymer ?
#
loop_
_entity_poly.entity_id
_entity_poly.type
_entity_poly.pdbx_seq_one_letter_code
_entity_poly.pdbx_strand_id
1 'polypeptide(L)'
;KFAITCFTQTTRRQVNKHGIRVSQVSPGPVISALLDDWPVEKLEAAKEAGALIDPSEVAEAVLFILSRPRNVTIHDIVVLPTNIDA
;
A
#
# COMPACT_ATOMS: atom_id res chain seq x y z
N LYS A 1 5.61 -7.97 -8.58
CA LYS A 1 5.53 -7.77 -7.12
C LYS A 1 6.74 -8.34 -6.40
N PHE A 2 7.14 -9.56 -6.71
CA PHE A 2 8.34 -10.15 -6.09
C PHE A 2 9.59 -9.34 -6.40
N ALA A 3 9.72 -8.84 -7.63
CA ALA A 3 10.87 -8.04 -8.03
C ALA A 3 10.96 -6.74 -7.22
N ILE A 4 9.83 -6.08 -7.00
CA ILE A 4 9.77 -4.85 -6.22
C ILE A 4 10.10 -5.14 -4.75
N THR A 5 9.54 -6.20 -4.19
CA THR A 5 9.82 -6.61 -2.82
C THR A 5 11.29 -6.94 -2.63
N CYS A 6 11.87 -7.71 -3.55
CA CYS A 6 13.29 -8.05 -3.49
C CYS A 6 14.17 -6.81 -3.59
N PHE A 7 13.85 -5.89 -4.51
CA PHE A 7 14.58 -4.64 -4.66
C PHE A 7 14.51 -3.80 -3.39
N THR A 8 13.32 -3.69 -2.79
CA THR A 8 13.11 -2.92 -1.56
C THR A 8 13.94 -3.50 -0.41
N GLN A 9 13.94 -4.82 -0.25
CA GLN A 9 14.71 -5.49 0.79
C GLN A 9 16.20 -5.28 0.62
N THR A 10 16.69 -5.44 -0.61
CA THR A 10 18.10 -5.28 -0.92
C THR A 10 18.54 -3.84 -0.66
N THR A 11 17.74 -2.87 -1.11
CA THR A 11 18.02 -1.45 -0.90
C THR A 11 18.06 -1.13 0.59
N ARG A 12 17.10 -1.63 1.36
CA ARG A 12 17.04 -1.41 2.79
C ARG A 12 18.33 -1.89 3.49
N ARG A 13 18.79 -3.08 3.12
CA ARG A 13 20.02 -3.63 3.70
C ARG A 13 21.25 -2.80 3.38
N GLN A 14 21.29 -2.22 2.18
CA GLN A 14 22.43 -1.43 1.75
C GLN A 14 22.50 -0.06 2.43
N VAL A 15 21.35 0.56 2.71
CA VAL A 15 21.30 1.94 3.19
C VAL A 15 20.99 2.07 4.68
N ASN A 16 20.60 1.00 5.35
CA ASN A 16 20.16 1.08 6.73
C ASN A 16 21.30 1.53 7.66
N LYS A 17 22.54 1.20 7.34
CA LYS A 17 23.73 1.64 8.11
C LYS A 17 23.93 3.16 8.05
N HIS A 18 23.29 3.84 7.11
CA HIS A 18 23.34 5.30 6.98
C HIS A 18 22.16 5.99 7.65
N GLY A 19 21.35 5.24 8.39
CA GLY A 19 20.18 5.79 9.05
C GLY A 19 19.00 6.05 8.10
N ILE A 20 19.04 5.49 6.90
CA ILE A 20 17.97 5.65 5.90
C ILE A 20 16.98 4.50 6.05
N ARG A 21 15.71 4.84 6.16
CA ARG A 21 14.64 3.86 6.26
C ARG A 21 14.01 3.65 4.89
N VAL A 22 13.79 2.39 4.55
CA VAL A 22 13.13 1.99 3.30
C VAL A 22 11.93 1.14 3.67
N SER A 23 10.77 1.52 3.20
CA SER A 23 9.51 0.85 3.49
C SER A 23 8.73 0.59 2.22
N GLN A 24 7.80 -0.35 2.29
CA GLN A 24 6.95 -0.71 1.17
C GLN A 24 5.49 -0.66 1.61
N VAL A 25 4.64 -0.09 0.76
CA VAL A 25 3.20 -0.13 0.97
C VAL A 25 2.59 -0.94 -0.17
N SER A 26 1.82 -1.96 0.17
CA SER A 26 1.21 -2.88 -0.80
C SER A 26 -0.31 -2.71 -0.73
N PRO A 27 -0.91 -1.84 -1.54
CA PRO A 27 -2.36 -1.64 -1.51
C PRO A 27 -3.08 -2.69 -2.34
N GLY A 28 -4.30 -2.99 -1.92
CA GLY A 28 -5.24 -3.75 -2.73
C GLY A 28 -5.96 -2.84 -3.73
N PRO A 29 -7.13 -3.26 -4.25
CA PRO A 29 -7.89 -2.44 -5.21
C PRO A 29 -8.29 -1.10 -4.59
N VAL A 30 -7.87 -0.01 -5.23
CA VAL A 30 -8.08 1.36 -4.77
C VAL A 30 -8.95 2.09 -5.79
N ILE A 31 -9.83 2.95 -5.29
CA ILE A 31 -10.62 3.83 -6.16
C ILE A 31 -9.67 4.86 -6.79
N SER A 32 -9.42 4.72 -8.10
CA SER A 32 -8.45 5.56 -8.79
C SER A 32 -8.84 5.69 -10.26
N ALA A 33 -8.11 6.53 -10.99
CA ALA A 33 -8.32 6.73 -12.41
C ALA A 33 -8.12 5.45 -13.23
N LEU A 34 -7.40 4.47 -12.72
CA LEU A 34 -7.23 3.18 -13.39
C LEU A 34 -8.55 2.41 -13.49
N LEU A 35 -9.54 2.76 -12.67
CA LEU A 35 -10.85 2.13 -12.67
C LEU A 35 -11.85 2.81 -13.59
N ASP A 36 -11.46 3.88 -14.28
CA ASP A 36 -12.36 4.62 -15.18
C ASP A 36 -12.89 3.76 -16.32
N ASP A 37 -12.14 2.73 -16.71
CA ASP A 37 -12.54 1.80 -17.77
C ASP A 37 -13.54 0.74 -17.29
N TRP A 38 -13.81 0.69 -15.99
CA TRP A 38 -14.76 -0.27 -15.46
C TRP A 38 -16.19 0.18 -15.73
N PRO A 39 -17.10 -0.76 -16.06
CA PRO A 39 -18.52 -0.41 -16.15
C PRO A 39 -18.99 0.21 -14.83
N VAL A 40 -19.84 1.24 -14.93
CA VAL A 40 -20.35 1.95 -13.76
C VAL A 40 -21.01 0.99 -12.78
N GLU A 41 -21.79 0.04 -13.31
CA GLU A 41 -22.48 -0.96 -12.48
C GLU A 41 -21.50 -1.81 -11.68
N LYS A 42 -20.41 -2.24 -12.31
CA LYS A 42 -19.39 -3.04 -11.64
C LYS A 42 -18.66 -2.23 -10.57
N LEU A 43 -18.35 -0.98 -10.86
CA LEU A 43 -17.68 -0.09 -9.93
C LEU A 43 -18.54 0.17 -8.70
N GLU A 44 -19.83 0.48 -8.91
CA GLU A 44 -20.76 0.72 -7.81
C GLU A 44 -20.97 -0.53 -6.97
N ALA A 45 -21.09 -1.69 -7.60
CA ALA A 45 -21.24 -2.95 -6.89
C ALA A 45 -20.00 -3.24 -6.02
N ALA A 46 -18.82 -2.97 -6.54
CA ALA A 46 -17.57 -3.15 -5.79
C ALA A 46 -17.48 -2.19 -4.60
N LYS A 47 -17.91 -0.93 -4.79
CA LYS A 47 -17.94 0.05 -3.70
C LYS A 47 -18.92 -0.35 -2.60
N GLU A 48 -20.11 -0.78 -2.98
CA GLU A 48 -21.13 -1.23 -2.02
C GLU A 48 -20.69 -2.45 -1.25
N ALA A 49 -19.99 -3.37 -1.91
CA ALA A 49 -19.48 -4.57 -1.29
C ALA A 49 -18.25 -4.29 -0.40
N GLY A 50 -17.70 -3.08 -0.45
CA GLY A 50 -16.49 -2.76 0.29
C GLY A 50 -15.24 -3.42 -0.27
N ALA A 51 -15.27 -3.76 -1.57
CA ALA A 51 -14.13 -4.43 -2.23
C ALA A 51 -13.07 -3.45 -2.72
N LEU A 52 -13.32 -2.16 -2.60
CA LEU A 52 -12.38 -1.10 -2.97
C LEU A 52 -12.09 -0.24 -1.75
N ILE A 53 -10.88 0.29 -1.67
CA ILE A 53 -10.50 1.20 -0.60
C ILE A 53 -10.33 2.61 -1.16
N ASP A 54 -10.54 3.60 -0.30
CA ASP A 54 -10.31 5.00 -0.65
C ASP A 54 -8.81 5.25 -0.67
N PRO A 55 -8.31 6.06 -1.64
CA PRO A 55 -6.88 6.41 -1.66
C PRO A 55 -6.37 7.01 -0.37
N SER A 56 -7.21 7.68 0.41
CA SER A 56 -6.82 8.25 1.70
C SER A 56 -6.33 7.20 2.69
N GLU A 57 -6.82 5.96 2.60
CA GLU A 57 -6.36 4.89 3.48
C GLU A 57 -4.90 4.53 3.20
N VAL A 58 -4.52 4.54 1.91
CA VAL A 58 -3.13 4.31 1.53
C VAL A 58 -2.25 5.48 1.99
N ALA A 59 -2.74 6.71 1.83
CA ALA A 59 -2.02 7.90 2.27
C ALA A 59 -1.80 7.91 3.79
N GLU A 60 -2.80 7.48 4.55
CA GLU A 60 -2.65 7.37 6.01
C GLU A 60 -1.60 6.34 6.40
N ALA A 61 -1.52 5.22 5.67
CA ALA A 61 -0.48 4.23 5.91
C ALA A 61 0.91 4.82 5.68
N VAL A 62 1.08 5.62 4.62
CA VAL A 62 2.35 6.31 4.34
C VAL A 62 2.69 7.29 5.46
N LEU A 63 1.71 8.07 5.92
CA LEU A 63 1.92 9.01 7.02
C LEU A 63 2.31 8.29 8.31
N PHE A 64 1.71 7.14 8.58
CA PHE A 64 2.06 6.33 9.74
C PHE A 64 3.52 5.91 9.68
N ILE A 65 3.96 5.43 8.52
CA ILE A 65 5.36 5.02 8.32
C ILE A 65 6.30 6.19 8.58
N LEU A 66 5.99 7.35 8.01
CA LEU A 66 6.84 8.54 8.10
C LEU A 66 6.88 9.13 9.51
N SER A 67 5.84 8.90 10.31
CA SER A 67 5.73 9.44 11.66
C SER A 67 6.38 8.58 12.73
N ARG A 68 6.95 7.42 12.36
CA ARG A 68 7.59 6.55 13.34
C ARG A 68 8.91 7.16 13.83
N PRO A 69 9.30 6.85 15.07
CA PRO A 69 10.60 7.30 15.59
C PRO A 69 11.77 6.84 14.70
N ARG A 70 12.88 7.54 14.77
CA ARG A 70 14.03 7.26 13.88
C ARG A 70 14.57 5.85 14.01
N ASN A 71 14.41 5.23 15.17
CA ASN A 71 14.90 3.87 15.42
C ASN A 71 13.89 2.79 15.02
N VAL A 72 12.78 3.17 14.37
CA VAL A 72 11.74 2.23 13.95
C VAL A 72 11.58 2.29 12.44
N THR A 73 11.69 1.14 11.80
CA THR A 73 11.42 1.00 10.36
C THR A 73 10.23 0.08 10.18
N ILE A 74 9.21 0.57 9.49
CA ILE A 74 8.10 -0.27 9.09
C ILE A 74 8.50 -0.94 7.78
N HIS A 75 8.60 -2.25 7.82
CA HIS A 75 9.12 -3.03 6.69
C HIS A 75 8.15 -3.07 5.51
N ASP A 76 6.91 -3.42 5.79
CA ASP A 76 5.87 -3.53 4.78
C ASP A 76 4.52 -3.34 5.45
N ILE A 77 3.62 -2.63 4.77
CA ILE A 77 2.23 -2.52 5.18
C ILE A 77 1.36 -2.95 4.01
N VAL A 78 0.50 -3.94 4.25
CA VAL A 78 -0.47 -4.41 3.27
C VAL A 78 -1.83 -3.83 3.65
N VAL A 79 -2.43 -3.06 2.74
CA VAL A 79 -3.72 -2.40 2.97
C VAL A 79 -4.74 -3.02 2.01
N LEU A 80 -5.67 -3.78 2.54
CA LEU A 80 -6.66 -4.50 1.75
C LEU A 80 -8.07 -4.22 2.24
N PRO A 81 -9.06 -4.24 1.34
CA PRO A 81 -10.46 -4.27 1.78
C PRO A 81 -10.71 -5.51 2.63
N THR A 82 -11.55 -5.37 3.64
CA THR A 82 -11.82 -6.46 4.59
C THR A 82 -12.43 -7.69 3.92
N ASN A 83 -13.20 -7.49 2.88
CA ASN A 83 -13.95 -8.56 2.22
C ASN A 83 -13.30 -9.06 0.93
N ILE A 84 -11.98 -8.92 0.81
CA ILE A 84 -11.24 -9.45 -0.34
C ILE A 84 -10.37 -10.62 0.12
N ASP A 85 -10.33 -11.67 -0.70
CA ASP A 85 -9.41 -12.79 -0.48
C ASP A 85 -8.01 -12.40 -0.95
N ALA A 86 -7.06 -12.45 -0.05
CA ALA A 86 -5.70 -12.04 -0.35
C ALA A 86 -4.68 -13.12 -0.02
#